data_df5d5ffc0b23acb9fdc0e265ab8b2d31
#
_entry.id   df5d5ffc0b23acb9fdc0e265ab8b2d31
#
_cell.length_a   1.000
_cell.length_b   1.000
_cell.length_c   1.000
_cell.angle_alpha   90.00
_cell.angle_beta   90.00
_cell.angle_gamma   90.00
#
_symmetry.space_group_name_H-M   'P 1'
#
loop_
_entity.id
_entity.type
_entity.pdbx_description
1 polymer ?
#
loop_
_entity_poly.entity_id
_entity_poly.type
_entity_poly.pdbx_seq_one_letter_code
_entity_poly.pdbx_strand_id
1 'polypeptide(L)'
;GSEMCIRDRMYSRHGLAESDQGDYNYLHDMGPRQWEGTIQCGLEQGKKFGIMGSTDQHAGYPGSYGDGRIGVLAESLTRDKIWDAMKNRHVCCATGDKINIDFRLNDAFPGDVVRGNSRRIYLNVEGGSCIDYIDIVKNRKCIARLSGPLLPEMPEGDMVRCKVKIDFGWNREEQYVHWQGKLSISKGTINAVEPCFRGAAFTSPQPGEPEFETKVNRIVSVTDKDTELDMYS
;
A
#
# COMPACT_ATOMS: atom_id res chain seq x y z
N GLY A 1 14.52 -19.19 4.39
CA GLY A 1 14.43 -17.73 4.22
C GLY A 1 13.17 -17.22 3.51
N SER A 2 12.53 -18.04 2.66
CA SER A 2 11.35 -17.60 1.90
C SER A 2 10.05 -17.56 2.71
N GLU A 3 9.96 -18.26 3.81
CA GLU A 3 8.73 -18.33 4.61
C GLU A 3 8.46 -17.08 5.45
N MET A 4 9.48 -16.30 5.81
CA MET A 4 9.29 -15.04 6.53
C MET A 4 8.68 -13.91 5.68
N CYS A 5 8.84 -13.98 4.37
CA CYS A 5 8.34 -12.93 3.47
C CYS A 5 6.82 -12.94 3.25
N ILE A 6 6.14 -14.05 3.50
CA ILE A 6 4.73 -14.22 3.15
C ILE A 6 3.80 -14.17 4.37
N ARG A 7 4.26 -14.57 5.56
CA ARG A 7 3.39 -14.76 6.73
C ARG A 7 3.15 -13.52 7.58
N ASP A 8 4.04 -12.54 7.55
CA ASP A 8 3.95 -11.36 8.42
C ASP A 8 3.68 -10.07 7.64
N ARG A 9 3.58 -10.17 6.32
CA ARG A 9 3.37 -9.04 5.45
C ARG A 9 1.91 -8.94 5.03
N MET A 10 1.22 -7.91 5.54
CA MET A 10 -0.16 -7.66 5.19
C MET A 10 -0.31 -7.09 3.77
N TYR A 11 0.66 -6.29 3.33
CA TYR A 11 0.63 -5.65 2.02
C TYR A 11 2.01 -5.52 1.40
N SER A 12 2.07 -5.76 0.11
CA SER A 12 3.21 -5.42 -0.74
C SER A 12 2.71 -5.04 -2.13
N ARG A 13 3.63 -4.78 -3.08
CA ARG A 13 3.24 -4.57 -4.48
C ARG A 13 2.48 -5.78 -5.06
N HIS A 14 2.65 -6.97 -4.52
CA HIS A 14 1.94 -8.17 -4.96
C HIS A 14 0.49 -8.25 -4.49
N GLY A 15 0.07 -7.39 -3.58
CA GLY A 15 -1.30 -7.28 -3.11
C GLY A 15 -1.46 -7.35 -1.61
N LEU A 16 -2.71 -7.45 -1.18
CA LEU A 16 -3.14 -7.46 0.22
C LEU A 16 -3.35 -8.90 0.70
N ALA A 17 -2.72 -9.26 1.81
CA ALA A 17 -2.84 -10.57 2.46
C ALA A 17 -3.52 -10.50 3.84
N GLU A 18 -4.40 -9.54 4.06
CA GLU A 18 -5.17 -9.41 5.30
C GLU A 18 -6.15 -10.56 5.46
N SER A 19 -6.94 -10.81 4.41
CA SER A 19 -8.00 -11.82 4.36
C SER A 19 -8.14 -12.38 2.95
N ASP A 20 -8.75 -13.54 2.81
CA ASP A 20 -9.19 -14.11 1.53
C ASP A 20 -10.46 -13.44 0.99
N GLN A 21 -11.16 -12.69 1.85
CA GLN A 21 -12.36 -11.92 1.53
C GLN A 21 -12.14 -10.44 1.89
N GLY A 22 -12.51 -9.55 1.02
CA GLY A 22 -12.41 -8.12 1.26
C GLY A 22 -13.17 -7.34 0.20
N ASP A 23 -13.60 -6.13 0.55
CA ASP A 23 -14.33 -5.22 -0.33
C ASP A 23 -13.50 -4.81 -1.57
N TYR A 24 -12.20 -4.95 -1.48
CA TYR A 24 -11.29 -4.67 -2.57
C TYR A 24 -10.66 -5.96 -3.07
N ASN A 25 -11.05 -6.37 -4.26
CA ASN A 25 -10.35 -7.40 -5.02
C ASN A 25 -8.98 -6.85 -5.48
N TYR A 26 -8.04 -6.81 -4.56
CA TYR A 26 -6.66 -6.62 -4.97
C TYR A 26 -6.24 -7.82 -5.79
N LEU A 27 -5.97 -7.58 -7.06
CA LEU A 27 -5.32 -8.56 -7.90
C LEU A 27 -3.97 -8.89 -7.26
N HIS A 28 -3.90 -10.06 -6.70
CA HIS A 28 -2.64 -10.61 -6.25
C HIS A 28 -2.02 -11.31 -7.46
N ASP A 29 -0.95 -10.75 -7.98
CA ASP A 29 -0.30 -11.23 -9.20
C ASP A 29 0.33 -12.62 -9.08
N MET A 30 0.54 -13.11 -7.86
CA MET A 30 1.03 -14.47 -7.59
C MET A 30 -0.09 -15.50 -7.42
N GLY A 31 -1.30 -15.18 -7.84
CA GLY A 31 -2.45 -16.05 -7.78
C GLY A 31 -3.51 -15.62 -6.77
N PRO A 32 -4.62 -16.35 -6.67
CA PRO A 32 -5.67 -16.04 -5.72
C PRO A 32 -5.15 -16.17 -4.29
N ARG A 33 -5.62 -15.30 -3.42
CA ARG A 33 -5.34 -15.40 -1.99
C ARG A 33 -5.97 -16.65 -1.43
N GLN A 34 -5.19 -17.41 -0.68
CA GLN A 34 -5.64 -18.56 0.04
C GLN A 34 -5.74 -18.22 1.53
N TRP A 35 -6.79 -18.67 2.18
CA TRP A 35 -7.03 -18.38 3.59
C TRP A 35 -5.82 -18.66 4.48
N GLU A 36 -5.16 -19.79 4.28
CA GLU A 36 -4.01 -20.24 5.07
C GLU A 36 -2.80 -19.29 5.00
N GLY A 37 -2.75 -18.48 3.95
CA GLY A 37 -1.71 -17.46 3.74
C GLY A 37 -2.06 -16.07 4.29
N THR A 38 -3.22 -15.91 4.96
CA THR A 38 -3.68 -14.59 5.41
C THR A 38 -3.27 -14.27 6.84
N ILE A 39 -3.16 -12.97 7.13
CA ILE A 39 -2.93 -12.45 8.49
C ILE A 39 -4.05 -12.90 9.44
N GLN A 40 -5.29 -12.84 9.00
CA GLN A 40 -6.43 -13.25 9.83
C GLN A 40 -6.39 -14.71 10.19
N CYS A 41 -5.97 -15.59 9.29
CA CYS A 41 -5.77 -17.02 9.60
C CYS A 41 -4.67 -17.22 10.66
N GLY A 42 -3.56 -16.52 10.54
CA GLY A 42 -2.48 -16.59 11.53
C GLY A 42 -2.93 -16.15 12.93
N LEU A 43 -3.70 -15.06 13.01
CA LEU A 43 -4.27 -14.58 14.28
C LEU A 43 -5.29 -15.54 14.86
N GLU A 44 -6.14 -16.16 14.03
CA GLU A 44 -7.13 -17.14 14.45
C GLU A 44 -6.48 -18.41 15.01
N GLN A 45 -5.32 -18.80 14.49
CA GLN A 45 -4.49 -19.87 15.05
C GLN A 45 -3.77 -19.49 16.36
N GLY A 46 -4.03 -18.29 16.91
CA GLY A 46 -3.43 -17.79 18.14
C GLY A 46 -1.96 -17.35 18.00
N LYS A 47 -1.45 -17.23 16.79
CA LYS A 47 -0.08 -16.73 16.57
C LYS A 47 0.02 -15.24 16.90
N LYS A 48 1.16 -14.85 17.46
CA LYS A 48 1.45 -13.46 17.84
C LYS A 48 2.56 -12.93 16.95
N PHE A 49 2.22 -12.01 16.07
CA PHE A 49 3.18 -11.34 15.17
C PHE A 49 2.81 -9.87 14.99
N GLY A 50 3.75 -9.08 14.51
CA GLY A 50 3.50 -7.71 14.08
C GLY A 50 3.01 -7.68 12.63
N ILE A 51 2.16 -6.71 12.32
CA ILE A 51 1.60 -6.53 10.96
C ILE A 51 2.42 -5.47 10.25
N MET A 52 3.00 -5.81 9.12
CA MET A 52 3.83 -4.90 8.35
C MET A 52 3.43 -4.83 6.86
N GLY A 53 3.72 -3.70 6.25
CA GLY A 53 3.72 -3.53 4.81
C GLY A 53 5.14 -3.33 4.29
N SER A 54 5.38 -3.70 3.06
CA SER A 54 6.65 -3.45 2.41
C SER A 54 6.49 -3.33 0.90
N THR A 55 7.50 -2.84 0.21
CA THR A 55 7.44 -2.69 -1.24
C THR A 55 7.58 -4.03 -1.96
N ASP A 56 8.33 -4.97 -1.41
CA ASP A 56 8.71 -6.22 -2.07
C ASP A 56 9.31 -5.98 -3.47
N GLN A 57 10.03 -4.88 -3.60
CA GLN A 57 10.54 -4.41 -4.87
C GLN A 57 11.79 -5.19 -5.28
N HIS A 58 11.73 -5.83 -6.45
CA HIS A 58 12.82 -6.65 -6.99
C HIS A 58 13.72 -5.90 -7.99
N ALA A 59 13.32 -4.71 -8.43
CA ALA A 59 14.08 -3.93 -9.41
C ALA A 59 15.10 -2.96 -8.78
N GLY A 60 15.49 -3.16 -7.52
CA GLY A 60 16.51 -2.37 -6.85
C GLY A 60 16.09 -0.96 -6.41
N TYR A 61 14.79 -0.67 -6.35
CA TYR A 61 14.25 0.62 -5.92
C TYR A 61 13.51 0.52 -4.57
N PRO A 62 14.23 0.38 -3.44
CA PRO A 62 13.58 0.35 -2.13
C PRO A 62 12.74 1.60 -1.89
N GLY A 63 11.51 1.43 -1.37
CA GLY A 63 10.62 2.55 -1.11
C GLY A 63 9.98 3.17 -2.34
N SER A 64 9.84 2.41 -3.44
CA SER A 64 9.12 2.85 -4.62
C SER A 64 7.71 3.34 -4.30
N TYR A 65 7.20 4.25 -5.12
CA TYR A 65 5.94 4.94 -4.89
C TYR A 65 4.76 3.98 -4.75
N GLY A 66 3.96 4.23 -3.71
CA GLY A 66 2.68 3.59 -3.50
C GLY A 66 2.72 2.13 -3.09
N ASP A 67 3.90 1.57 -2.91
CA ASP A 67 4.08 0.25 -2.35
C ASP A 67 4.00 0.31 -0.81
N GLY A 68 3.73 -0.84 -0.19
CA GLY A 68 3.53 -0.94 1.24
C GLY A 68 4.68 -0.37 2.08
N ARG A 69 4.31 0.13 3.25
CA ARG A 69 5.22 0.71 4.23
C ARG A 69 4.96 0.12 5.61
N ILE A 70 6.00 0.10 6.42
CA ILE A 70 5.90 -0.20 7.84
C ILE A 70 5.96 1.10 8.64
N GLY A 71 5.03 1.29 9.55
CA GLY A 71 5.15 2.26 10.64
C GLY A 71 5.70 1.57 11.88
N VAL A 72 6.66 2.17 12.54
CA VAL A 72 7.29 1.63 13.75
C VAL A 72 7.12 2.61 14.89
N LEU A 73 6.49 2.16 15.98
CA LEU A 73 6.28 2.95 17.19
C LEU A 73 7.49 2.79 18.11
N ALA A 74 8.53 3.58 17.87
CA ALA A 74 9.79 3.55 18.61
C ALA A 74 9.94 4.82 19.46
N GLU A 75 10.62 4.71 20.61
CA GLU A 75 10.91 5.85 21.52
C GLU A 75 11.81 6.91 20.86
N SER A 76 12.68 6.48 19.96
CA SER A 76 13.58 7.36 19.22
C SER A 76 14.03 6.73 17.91
N LEU A 77 14.50 7.58 16.96
CA LEU A 77 15.02 7.16 15.67
C LEU A 77 16.46 6.65 15.79
N THR A 78 16.62 5.55 16.53
CA THR A 78 17.90 4.82 16.65
C THR A 78 17.69 3.36 16.26
N ARG A 79 18.75 2.72 15.77
CA ARG A 79 18.70 1.31 15.35
C ARG A 79 18.15 0.40 16.45
N ASP A 80 18.64 0.56 17.67
CA ASP A 80 18.25 -0.31 18.78
C ASP A 80 16.78 -0.13 19.16
N LYS A 81 16.31 1.12 19.23
CA LYS A 81 14.91 1.41 19.58
C LYS A 81 13.94 0.98 18.48
N ILE A 82 14.30 1.13 17.21
CA ILE A 82 13.52 0.59 16.09
C ILE A 82 13.47 -0.93 16.18
N TRP A 83 14.60 -1.57 16.43
CA TRP A 83 14.68 -3.03 16.54
C TRP A 83 13.88 -3.57 17.72
N ASP A 84 13.94 -2.92 18.87
CA ASP A 84 13.15 -3.27 20.05
C ASP A 84 11.64 -3.12 19.80
N ALA A 85 11.22 -2.04 19.16
CA ALA A 85 9.83 -1.84 18.78
C ALA A 85 9.33 -2.94 17.82
N MET A 86 10.12 -3.30 16.82
CA MET A 86 9.79 -4.40 15.89
C MET A 86 9.68 -5.74 16.62
N LYS A 87 10.61 -6.07 17.52
CA LYS A 87 10.54 -7.29 18.34
C LYS A 87 9.30 -7.34 19.22
N ASN A 88 8.89 -6.22 19.76
CA ASN A 88 7.69 -6.09 20.57
C ASN A 88 6.41 -5.98 19.73
N ARG A 89 6.51 -6.04 18.38
CA ARG A 89 5.38 -5.95 17.45
C ARG A 89 4.68 -4.59 17.46
N HIS A 90 5.35 -3.54 17.93
CA HIS A 90 4.87 -2.16 17.91
C HIS A 90 4.99 -1.59 16.50
N VAL A 91 4.27 -2.20 15.57
CA VAL A 91 4.33 -1.89 14.14
C VAL A 91 2.94 -1.80 13.55
N CYS A 92 2.82 -1.03 12.46
CA CYS A 92 1.62 -0.95 11.65
C CYS A 92 1.96 -1.01 10.16
N CYS A 93 0.96 -1.30 9.34
CA CYS A 93 1.06 -1.37 7.89
C CYS A 93 0.36 -0.18 7.25
N ALA A 94 0.97 0.40 6.23
CA ALA A 94 0.33 1.33 5.33
C ALA A 94 0.52 0.87 3.87
N THR A 95 -0.51 1.09 3.04
CA THR A 95 -0.58 0.51 1.69
C THR A 95 -0.14 1.48 0.59
N GLY A 96 0.43 2.60 0.93
CA GLY A 96 0.92 3.53 -0.10
C GLY A 96 0.83 4.96 0.35
N ASP A 97 -0.32 5.38 0.84
CA ASP A 97 -0.43 6.70 1.45
C ASP A 97 0.20 6.72 2.84
N LYS A 98 0.62 7.89 3.28
CA LYS A 98 1.13 8.08 4.63
C LYS A 98 -0.05 8.25 5.57
N ILE A 99 -0.42 7.17 6.24
CA ILE A 99 -1.46 7.17 7.27
C ILE A 99 -0.79 6.94 8.62
N ASN A 100 -0.92 7.91 9.52
CA ASN A 100 -0.49 7.79 10.90
C ASN A 100 -1.65 7.26 11.74
N ILE A 101 -1.43 6.19 12.47
CA ILE A 101 -2.44 5.55 13.31
C ILE A 101 -1.90 5.47 14.74
N ASP A 102 -2.53 6.19 15.68
CA ASP A 102 -2.35 5.97 17.12
C ASP A 102 -3.55 5.17 17.62
N PHE A 103 -3.36 3.87 17.69
CA PHE A 103 -4.35 2.93 18.21
C PHE A 103 -3.89 2.41 19.56
N ARG A 104 -4.78 2.46 20.56
CA ARG A 104 -4.49 1.92 21.90
C ARG A 104 -5.69 1.14 22.42
N LEU A 105 -5.40 0.03 23.07
CA LEU A 105 -6.39 -0.76 23.78
C LEU A 105 -6.04 -0.75 25.28
N ASN A 106 -6.79 -0.03 26.09
CA ASN A 106 -6.49 0.18 27.52
C ASN A 106 -5.05 0.70 27.73
N ASP A 107 -4.63 1.69 26.97
CA ASP A 107 -3.29 2.28 26.99
C ASP A 107 -2.15 1.39 26.42
N ALA A 108 -2.45 0.13 26.05
CA ALA A 108 -1.50 -0.77 25.39
C ALA A 108 -1.37 -0.46 23.89
N PHE A 109 -0.17 -0.61 23.37
CA PHE A 109 0.16 -0.43 21.95
C PHE A 109 -0.22 -1.62 21.07
N PRO A 110 -0.31 -1.44 19.73
CA PRO A 110 -0.39 -2.57 18.81
C PRO A 110 0.70 -3.60 19.09
N GLY A 111 0.34 -4.89 19.11
CA GLY A 111 1.28 -5.98 19.43
C GLY A 111 1.28 -6.41 20.90
N ASP A 112 0.82 -5.57 21.81
CA ASP A 112 0.72 -5.92 23.22
C ASP A 112 -0.42 -6.91 23.52
N VAL A 113 -0.30 -7.60 24.65
CA VAL A 113 -1.32 -8.52 25.15
C VAL A 113 -2.06 -7.90 26.32
N VAL A 114 -3.32 -7.54 26.11
CA VAL A 114 -4.17 -6.96 27.14
C VAL A 114 -4.99 -8.05 27.83
N ARG A 115 -4.95 -8.09 29.17
CA ARG A 115 -5.76 -8.99 29.98
C ARG A 115 -6.88 -8.21 30.67
N GLY A 116 -7.98 -8.90 31.05
CA GLY A 116 -9.14 -8.33 31.70
C GLY A 116 -10.36 -8.23 30.80
N ASN A 117 -11.48 -7.81 31.33
CA ASN A 117 -12.78 -7.81 30.64
C ASN A 117 -13.14 -6.44 30.02
N SER A 118 -12.59 -5.35 30.57
CA SER A 118 -12.82 -4.02 30.02
C SER A 118 -11.95 -3.77 28.80
N ARG A 119 -12.53 -3.11 27.81
CA ARG A 119 -11.87 -2.76 26.55
C ARG A 119 -12.21 -1.31 26.20
N ARG A 120 -11.27 -0.41 26.42
CA ARG A 120 -11.36 0.98 25.96
C ARG A 120 -10.44 1.14 24.76
N ILE A 121 -10.99 1.53 23.64
CA ILE A 121 -10.24 1.83 22.42
C ILE A 121 -10.02 3.33 22.34
N TYR A 122 -8.78 3.73 22.17
CA TYR A 122 -8.39 5.07 21.72
C TYR A 122 -7.89 4.95 20.29
N LEU A 123 -8.33 5.87 19.44
CA LEU A 123 -7.94 5.89 18.04
C LEU A 123 -7.80 7.33 17.56
N ASN A 124 -6.63 7.66 17.04
CA ASN A 124 -6.39 8.87 16.26
C ASN A 124 -5.78 8.45 14.90
N VAL A 125 -6.35 8.94 13.83
CA VAL A 125 -5.92 8.60 12.46
C VAL A 125 -5.73 9.89 11.67
N GLU A 126 -4.54 10.05 11.11
CA GLU A 126 -4.19 11.19 10.25
C GLU A 126 -3.77 10.64 8.89
N GLY A 127 -4.55 10.93 7.86
CA GLY A 127 -4.25 10.56 6.48
C GLY A 127 -3.48 11.64 5.75
N GLY A 128 -2.73 11.26 4.72
CA GLY A 128 -2.16 12.21 3.76
C GLY A 128 -3.23 12.79 2.82
N SER A 129 -4.41 12.19 2.82
CA SER A 129 -5.59 12.54 2.04
C SER A 129 -6.85 12.29 2.89
N CYS A 130 -8.01 12.47 2.29
CA CYS A 130 -9.30 12.25 2.95
C CYS A 130 -9.45 10.78 3.38
N ILE A 131 -9.99 10.57 4.58
CA ILE A 131 -10.29 9.24 5.10
C ILE A 131 -11.77 8.93 4.79
N ASP A 132 -11.98 7.87 4.03
CA ASP A 132 -13.32 7.43 3.64
C ASP A 132 -14.04 6.78 4.83
N TYR A 133 -13.41 5.79 5.45
CA TYR A 133 -13.92 5.17 6.66
C TYR A 133 -12.79 4.55 7.50
N ILE A 134 -13.14 4.24 8.74
CA ILE A 134 -12.28 3.51 9.68
C ILE A 134 -13.07 2.35 10.25
N ASP A 135 -12.57 1.14 10.10
CA ASP A 135 -13.16 -0.07 10.64
C ASP A 135 -12.42 -0.55 11.88
N ILE A 136 -13.18 -0.83 12.92
CA ILE A 136 -12.71 -1.60 14.08
C ILE A 136 -13.05 -3.06 13.87
N VAL A 137 -12.05 -3.87 13.62
CA VAL A 137 -12.20 -5.29 13.36
C VAL A 137 -11.80 -6.10 14.59
N LYS A 138 -12.68 -6.97 15.07
CA LYS A 138 -12.41 -7.91 16.15
C LYS A 138 -12.81 -9.31 15.71
N ASN A 139 -11.90 -10.27 15.81
CA ASN A 139 -12.17 -11.66 15.46
C ASN A 139 -12.82 -11.77 14.06
N ARG A 140 -12.24 -11.13 13.06
CA ARG A 140 -12.70 -11.09 11.65
C ARG A 140 -14.03 -10.35 11.41
N LYS A 141 -14.62 -9.79 12.44
CA LYS A 141 -15.89 -9.06 12.29
C LYS A 141 -15.64 -7.57 12.51
N CYS A 142 -16.14 -6.74 11.59
CA CYS A 142 -16.24 -5.32 11.83
C CYS A 142 -17.26 -5.09 12.96
N ILE A 143 -16.81 -4.57 14.08
CA ILE A 143 -17.64 -4.27 15.25
C ILE A 143 -18.07 -2.81 15.32
N ALA A 144 -17.37 -1.95 14.60
CA ALA A 144 -17.73 -0.54 14.44
C ALA A 144 -17.13 -0.02 13.13
N ARG A 145 -17.92 0.77 12.41
CA ARG A 145 -17.45 1.55 11.25
C ARG A 145 -17.69 3.02 11.56
N LEU A 146 -16.63 3.80 11.47
CA LEU A 146 -16.67 5.24 11.55
C LEU A 146 -16.62 5.76 10.11
N SER A 147 -17.73 6.26 9.62
CA SER A 147 -17.87 6.92 8.33
C SER A 147 -18.58 8.25 8.54
N GLY A 148 -18.32 9.21 7.72
CA GLY A 148 -18.96 10.52 7.83
C GLY A 148 -18.20 11.54 6.99
N PRO A 149 -18.45 12.82 7.12
CA PRO A 149 -17.63 13.84 6.49
C PRO A 149 -16.25 13.88 7.15
N LEU A 150 -15.51 12.78 6.96
CA LEU A 150 -14.08 12.71 7.24
C LEU A 150 -13.31 13.50 6.18
N LEU A 151 -14.05 14.10 5.26
CA LEU A 151 -13.59 15.09 4.31
C LEU A 151 -13.67 16.46 4.97
N PRO A 152 -12.61 17.27 4.92
CA PRO A 152 -12.78 18.69 5.18
C PRO A 152 -13.88 19.21 4.22
N GLU A 153 -14.78 20.02 4.73
CA GLU A 153 -15.73 20.74 3.88
C GLU A 153 -14.91 21.50 2.83
N MET A 154 -15.01 21.03 1.59
CA MET A 154 -14.36 21.71 0.48
C MET A 154 -15.24 22.88 0.10
N PRO A 155 -14.74 24.11 0.15
CA PRO A 155 -15.49 25.25 -0.32
C PRO A 155 -15.94 25.03 -1.76
N GLU A 156 -17.23 25.26 -2.06
CA GLU A 156 -17.72 25.17 -3.42
C GLU A 156 -16.93 26.12 -4.32
N GLY A 157 -16.34 25.56 -5.37
CA GLY A 157 -15.61 26.31 -6.37
C GLY A 157 -14.10 26.42 -6.18
N ASP A 158 -13.54 25.94 -5.07
CA ASP A 158 -12.11 25.98 -4.86
C ASP A 158 -11.38 24.89 -5.65
N MET A 159 -10.23 25.30 -6.19
CA MET A 159 -9.31 24.38 -6.85
C MET A 159 -8.42 23.70 -5.79
N VAL A 160 -8.39 22.39 -5.79
CA VAL A 160 -7.58 21.60 -4.90
C VAL A 160 -6.40 21.00 -5.65
N ARG A 161 -5.21 21.15 -5.10
CA ARG A 161 -4.05 20.46 -5.64
C ARG A 161 -4.01 19.03 -5.09
N CYS A 162 -4.08 18.06 -5.99
CA CYS A 162 -3.96 16.65 -5.64
C CYS A 162 -2.89 15.95 -6.49
N LYS A 163 -2.41 14.83 -6.02
CA LYS A 163 -1.55 13.92 -6.77
C LYS A 163 -2.36 12.66 -7.06
N VAL A 164 -2.46 12.31 -8.34
CA VAL A 164 -3.12 11.08 -8.78
C VAL A 164 -2.04 10.10 -9.20
N LYS A 165 -2.05 8.91 -8.60
CA LYS A 165 -1.21 7.79 -9.01
C LYS A 165 -2.03 6.87 -9.89
N ILE A 166 -1.46 6.45 -11.00
CA ILE A 166 -2.06 5.51 -11.93
C ILE A 166 -1.10 4.34 -12.09
N ASP A 167 -1.58 3.15 -11.76
CA ASP A 167 -0.84 1.91 -11.94
C ASP A 167 -1.39 1.18 -13.18
N PHE A 168 -0.49 0.79 -14.06
CA PHE A 168 -0.82 -0.04 -15.20
C PHE A 168 -0.51 -1.50 -14.86
N GLY A 169 -1.38 -2.40 -15.32
CA GLY A 169 -1.28 -3.82 -15.01
C GLY A 169 -0.10 -4.51 -15.70
N TRP A 170 0.07 -5.77 -15.35
CA TRP A 170 1.12 -6.64 -15.88
C TRP A 170 0.57 -7.52 -16.98
N ASN A 171 1.46 -7.89 -17.87
CA ASN A 171 1.22 -9.03 -18.75
C ASN A 171 1.64 -10.32 -18.04
N ARG A 172 0.83 -11.38 -18.20
CA ARG A 172 1.16 -12.74 -17.73
C ARG A 172 1.90 -13.58 -18.77
N GLU A 173 1.98 -13.07 -19.97
CA GLU A 173 2.67 -13.76 -21.07
C GLU A 173 4.15 -13.39 -21.05
N GLU A 174 4.99 -14.25 -21.59
CA GLU A 174 6.44 -14.02 -21.72
C GLU A 174 6.78 -12.95 -22.78
N GLN A 175 5.79 -12.18 -23.23
CA GLN A 175 5.95 -11.15 -24.26
C GLN A 175 5.60 -9.78 -23.66
N TYR A 176 6.37 -8.79 -24.04
CA TYR A 176 6.08 -7.41 -23.68
C TYR A 176 4.81 -6.90 -24.35
N VAL A 177 3.93 -6.30 -23.58
CA VAL A 177 2.77 -5.58 -24.10
C VAL A 177 3.12 -4.11 -24.31
N HIS A 178 2.81 -3.61 -25.49
CA HIS A 178 2.96 -2.19 -25.80
C HIS A 178 1.69 -1.44 -25.43
N TRP A 179 1.81 -0.51 -24.48
CA TRP A 179 0.73 0.34 -24.03
C TRP A 179 0.90 1.74 -24.60
N GLN A 180 -0.13 2.20 -25.31
CA GLN A 180 -0.25 3.58 -25.72
C GLN A 180 -1.47 4.17 -25.01
N GLY A 181 -1.29 5.20 -24.22
CA GLY A 181 -2.35 5.76 -23.40
C GLY A 181 -2.41 7.28 -23.50
N LYS A 182 -3.63 7.79 -23.41
CA LYS A 182 -3.89 9.20 -23.21
C LYS A 182 -4.72 9.39 -21.95
N LEU A 183 -4.24 10.25 -21.08
CA LEU A 183 -4.95 10.68 -19.88
C LEU A 183 -5.43 12.11 -20.08
N SER A 184 -6.71 12.34 -19.88
CA SER A 184 -7.33 13.68 -20.04
C SER A 184 -8.11 14.06 -18.80
N ILE A 185 -8.09 15.32 -18.42
CA ILE A 185 -8.89 15.85 -17.34
C ILE A 185 -9.99 16.79 -17.88
N SER A 186 -11.21 16.59 -17.42
CA SER A 186 -12.35 17.42 -17.83
C SER A 186 -12.35 18.79 -17.12
N LYS A 187 -11.92 18.83 -15.88
CA LYS A 187 -11.83 20.03 -15.04
C LYS A 187 -10.47 20.11 -14.36
N GLY A 188 -9.96 21.31 -14.15
CA GLY A 188 -8.66 21.52 -13.51
C GLY A 188 -7.52 21.66 -14.51
N THR A 189 -6.30 21.50 -14.04
CA THR A 189 -5.06 21.67 -14.81
C THR A 189 -4.03 20.65 -14.37
N ILE A 190 -3.36 20.00 -15.32
CA ILE A 190 -2.21 19.13 -15.07
C ILE A 190 -0.99 20.05 -14.87
N ASN A 191 -0.47 20.09 -13.65
CA ASN A 191 0.68 20.92 -13.34
C ASN A 191 2.00 20.21 -13.61
N ALA A 192 2.04 18.89 -13.42
CA ALA A 192 3.23 18.07 -13.65
C ALA A 192 2.83 16.60 -13.83
N VAL A 193 3.65 15.87 -14.56
CA VAL A 193 3.61 14.40 -14.67
C VAL A 193 4.94 13.86 -14.22
N GLU A 194 4.93 12.94 -13.27
CA GLU A 194 6.10 12.26 -12.74
C GLU A 194 6.07 10.80 -13.19
N PRO A 195 6.91 10.41 -14.16
CA PRO A 195 6.94 9.03 -14.60
C PRO A 195 7.58 8.15 -13.51
N CYS A 196 6.92 7.03 -13.23
CA CYS A 196 7.40 6.00 -12.32
C CYS A 196 7.51 4.65 -13.03
N PHE A 197 8.08 4.64 -14.23
CA PHE A 197 8.25 3.45 -15.05
C PHE A 197 9.31 2.52 -14.43
N ARG A 198 8.85 1.68 -13.51
CA ARG A 198 9.69 0.75 -12.76
C ARG A 198 9.12 -0.65 -12.92
N GLY A 199 9.69 -1.40 -13.85
CA GLY A 199 9.40 -2.80 -14.00
C GLY A 199 10.33 -3.67 -13.16
N ALA A 200 9.86 -4.85 -12.77
CA ALA A 200 10.74 -5.93 -12.38
C ALA A 200 11.45 -6.50 -13.63
N ALA A 201 12.54 -7.24 -13.44
CA ALA A 201 13.32 -7.81 -14.55
C ALA A 201 12.51 -8.67 -15.53
N PHE A 202 11.38 -9.20 -15.08
CA PHE A 202 10.47 -10.00 -15.90
C PHE A 202 9.30 -9.21 -16.51
N THR A 203 9.21 -7.91 -16.25
CA THR A 203 8.12 -7.04 -16.75
C THR A 203 8.61 -5.86 -17.58
N SER A 204 9.91 -5.64 -17.66
CA SER A 204 10.51 -4.56 -18.44
C SER A 204 11.82 -5.01 -19.04
N PRO A 205 12.16 -4.58 -20.25
CA PRO A 205 13.46 -4.88 -20.84
C PRO A 205 14.60 -4.44 -19.91
N GLN A 206 15.61 -5.27 -19.80
CA GLN A 206 16.78 -5.03 -18.95
C GLN A 206 18.01 -4.68 -19.78
N PRO A 207 18.99 -3.97 -19.20
CA PRO A 207 20.25 -3.69 -19.90
C PRO A 207 20.91 -4.98 -20.40
N GLY A 208 21.23 -5.01 -21.70
CA GLY A 208 21.79 -6.17 -22.39
C GLY A 208 20.79 -7.04 -23.14
N GLU A 209 19.49 -6.80 -22.97
CA GLU A 209 18.46 -7.42 -23.81
C GLU A 209 18.29 -6.68 -25.13
N PRO A 210 17.98 -7.37 -26.24
CA PRO A 210 17.82 -6.73 -27.56
C PRO A 210 16.74 -5.64 -27.59
N GLU A 211 15.72 -5.78 -26.73
CA GLU A 211 14.60 -4.88 -26.64
C GLU A 211 14.86 -3.64 -25.78
N PHE A 212 15.92 -3.62 -25.00
CA PHE A 212 16.18 -2.55 -24.03
C PHE A 212 16.23 -1.15 -24.66
N GLU A 213 16.84 -1.03 -25.82
CA GLU A 213 16.95 0.26 -26.54
C GLU A 213 15.72 0.60 -27.38
N THR A 214 14.92 -0.40 -27.74
CA THR A 214 13.77 -0.23 -28.64
C THR A 214 12.45 -0.09 -27.91
N LYS A 215 12.33 -0.66 -26.72
CA LYS A 215 11.12 -0.63 -25.88
C LYS A 215 11.32 0.31 -24.70
N VAL A 216 11.29 1.60 -24.98
CA VAL A 216 11.56 2.66 -23.99
C VAL A 216 10.25 3.21 -23.45
N ASN A 217 10.12 3.20 -22.13
CA ASN A 217 8.98 3.79 -21.43
C ASN A 217 9.15 5.31 -21.33
N ARG A 218 8.18 6.07 -21.83
CA ARG A 218 8.27 7.53 -21.88
C ARG A 218 6.91 8.21 -21.78
N ILE A 219 6.94 9.43 -21.27
CA ILE A 219 5.86 10.40 -21.47
C ILE A 219 6.12 11.07 -22.83
N VAL A 220 5.15 10.94 -23.72
CA VAL A 220 5.25 11.45 -25.10
C VAL A 220 4.96 12.95 -25.14
N SER A 221 3.90 13.36 -24.45
CA SER A 221 3.49 14.76 -24.38
C SER A 221 2.81 15.09 -23.06
N VAL A 222 2.92 16.32 -22.62
CA VAL A 222 2.20 16.87 -21.46
C VAL A 222 1.67 18.24 -21.82
N THR A 223 0.37 18.42 -21.65
CA THR A 223 -0.30 19.73 -21.72
C THR A 223 -0.98 20.03 -20.38
N ASP A 224 -1.63 21.16 -20.28
CA ASP A 224 -2.42 21.51 -19.09
C ASP A 224 -3.71 20.65 -18.94
N LYS A 225 -4.10 19.89 -19.95
CA LYS A 225 -5.30 19.06 -19.99
C LYS A 225 -5.03 17.59 -20.27
N ASP A 226 -3.98 17.29 -20.97
CA ASP A 226 -3.71 15.95 -21.47
C ASP A 226 -2.26 15.54 -21.21
N THR A 227 -2.06 14.24 -21.02
CA THR A 227 -0.75 13.61 -21.12
C THR A 227 -0.84 12.32 -21.93
N GLU A 228 0.13 12.08 -22.77
CA GLU A 228 0.27 10.87 -23.57
C GLU A 228 1.47 10.07 -23.10
N LEU A 229 1.30 8.77 -23.09
CA LEU A 229 2.32 7.83 -22.63
C LEU A 229 2.50 6.67 -23.61
N ASP A 230 3.71 6.16 -23.62
CA ASP A 230 4.15 5.04 -24.43
C ASP A 230 5.01 4.13 -23.56
N MET A 231 4.54 2.91 -23.31
CA MET A 231 5.12 2.01 -22.32
C MET A 231 5.11 0.56 -22.78
N TYR A 232 6.03 -0.20 -22.24
CA TYR A 232 6.12 -1.65 -22.38
C TYR A 232 6.15 -2.30 -20.99
N SER A 233 5.32 -3.32 -20.78
CA SER A 233 5.29 -4.10 -19.54
C SER A 233 4.97 -5.57 -19.79
#